data_b3c1e3586447d4d8501a2aa760815178
#
_entry.id   b3c1e3586447d4d8501a2aa760815178
#
_cell.length_a   1.000
_cell.length_b   1.000
_cell.length_c   1.000
_cell.angle_alpha   90.00
_cell.angle_beta   90.00
_cell.angle_gamma   90.00
#
_symmetry.space_group_name_H-M   'P 1'
#
loop_
_entity.id
_entity.type
_entity.pdbx_description
1 polymer ?
#
loop_
_entity_poly.entity_id
_entity_poly.type
_entity_poly.pdbx_seq_one_letter_code
_entity_poly.pdbx_strand_id
1 'polypeptide(L)'
;MKYIVCVKQVPDTSGKVAVKPDGTLDRASMLTIINPDDKNAIEAALALKDQTGAEVIVITMGPPPAEGMLREIMAMGADRAVLVSGREFGGSDTFATSQILAAAINKIGIDEDDIVFCGRQAIDGDTAQVGPQIAEKLGIPQITYVADVKVEGKKVTCKRMLEDGYMTIETQTPCLLTAIKELNEPRYMSVGGIFDCYNKPMDVYDFNTLKDDPLIELDTIGLKGSPTNIFASFTPPQKGAVQMLEGSDQEKVDQCIAKLLKKHII
;
A
#
# COMPACT_ATOMS: atom_id res chain seq x y z
N MET A 1 -10.10 -9.89 -18.25
CA MET A 1 -10.25 -9.05 -17.03
C MET A 1 -9.40 -9.63 -15.93
N LYS A 2 -8.51 -8.85 -15.39
CA LYS A 2 -7.65 -9.17 -14.25
C LYS A 2 -7.73 -8.04 -13.22
N TYR A 3 -7.58 -8.37 -11.96
CA TYR A 3 -7.37 -7.40 -10.89
C TYR A 3 -5.94 -7.57 -10.38
N ILE A 4 -5.11 -6.55 -10.58
CA ILE A 4 -3.71 -6.55 -10.16
C ILE A 4 -3.62 -5.75 -8.86
N VAL A 5 -3.20 -6.38 -7.76
CA VAL A 5 -3.16 -5.74 -6.44
C VAL A 5 -1.72 -5.54 -6.00
N CYS A 6 -1.30 -4.29 -5.88
CA CYS A 6 0.01 -3.94 -5.32
C CYS A 6 -0.07 -3.99 -3.79
N VAL A 7 0.84 -4.74 -3.17
CA VAL A 7 0.86 -4.94 -1.72
C VAL A 7 2.24 -4.72 -1.15
N LYS A 8 2.32 -4.28 0.09
CA LYS A 8 3.60 -4.06 0.79
C LYS A 8 3.63 -4.79 2.11
N GLN A 9 4.75 -5.45 2.37
CA GLN A 9 5.09 -5.93 3.70
C GLN A 9 5.65 -4.77 4.53
N VAL A 10 5.05 -4.51 5.69
CA VAL A 10 5.44 -3.42 6.58
C VAL A 10 5.75 -3.94 7.97
N PRO A 11 6.59 -3.24 8.77
CA PRO A 11 6.78 -3.58 10.17
C PRO A 11 5.47 -3.50 10.94
N ASP A 12 5.24 -4.46 11.85
CA ASP A 12 4.13 -4.39 12.79
C ASP A 12 4.43 -3.32 13.85
N THR A 13 3.68 -2.21 13.80
CA THR A 13 3.82 -1.08 14.74
C THR A 13 2.99 -1.26 16.01
N SER A 14 2.18 -2.32 16.13
CA SER A 14 1.41 -2.64 17.33
C SER A 14 2.29 -3.16 18.48
N GLY A 15 3.49 -3.67 18.16
CA GLY A 15 4.49 -4.16 19.09
C GLY A 15 5.54 -3.13 19.50
N LYS A 16 6.53 -3.57 20.29
CA LYS A 16 7.69 -2.73 20.60
C LYS A 16 8.58 -2.58 19.35
N VAL A 17 8.76 -1.35 18.93
CA VAL A 17 9.73 -1.02 17.88
C VAL A 17 11.13 -1.33 18.39
N ALA A 18 11.79 -2.32 17.77
CA ALA A 18 13.16 -2.66 18.10
C ALA A 18 14.12 -1.64 17.46
N VAL A 19 14.99 -1.07 18.26
CA VAL A 19 15.98 -0.09 17.85
C VAL A 19 17.37 -0.65 18.14
N LYS A 20 18.26 -0.60 17.17
CA LYS A 20 19.67 -1.00 17.33
C LYS A 20 20.41 -0.03 18.25
N PRO A 21 21.57 -0.43 18.82
CA PRO A 21 22.38 0.45 19.65
C PRO A 21 22.80 1.77 18.99
N ASP A 22 22.86 1.83 17.68
CA ASP A 22 23.18 3.01 16.87
C ASP A 22 21.95 3.94 16.63
N GLY A 23 20.78 3.60 17.20
CA GLY A 23 19.53 4.36 17.01
C GLY A 23 18.75 4.04 15.74
N THR A 24 19.22 3.15 14.89
CA THR A 24 18.49 2.72 13.70
C THR A 24 17.47 1.63 14.02
N LEU A 25 16.42 1.52 13.20
CA LEU A 25 15.41 0.47 13.36
C LEU A 25 16.02 -0.91 13.10
N ASP A 26 15.84 -1.83 14.04
CA ASP A 26 16.16 -3.23 13.84
C ASP A 26 15.03 -3.96 13.10
N ARG A 27 14.96 -3.75 11.79
CA ARG A 27 13.93 -4.36 10.93
C ARG A 27 13.98 -5.89 10.92
N ALA A 28 15.12 -6.49 11.21
CA ALA A 28 15.29 -7.94 11.18
C ALA A 28 14.62 -8.63 12.39
N SER A 29 14.47 -7.92 13.50
CA SER A 29 13.82 -8.44 14.72
C SER A 29 12.33 -8.05 14.84
N MET A 30 11.82 -7.20 13.92
CA MET A 30 10.42 -6.80 13.93
C MET A 30 9.55 -7.81 13.20
N LEU A 31 8.40 -8.14 13.78
CA LEU A 31 7.34 -8.83 13.06
C LEU A 31 6.88 -7.95 11.89
N THR A 32 6.55 -8.59 10.80
CA THR A 32 6.04 -7.91 9.61
C THR A 32 4.61 -8.36 9.31
N ILE A 33 3.81 -7.45 8.80
CA ILE A 33 2.40 -7.67 8.44
C ILE A 33 2.15 -7.17 7.01
N ILE A 34 1.05 -7.62 6.42
CA ILE A 34 0.51 -6.98 5.22
C ILE A 34 0.07 -5.56 5.61
N ASN A 35 0.43 -4.57 4.81
CA ASN A 35 -0.03 -3.19 5.05
C ASN A 35 -1.56 -3.14 5.17
N PRO A 36 -2.13 -2.52 6.21
CA PRO A 36 -3.58 -2.54 6.47
C PRO A 36 -4.43 -2.07 5.29
N ASP A 37 -4.12 -0.92 4.68
CA ASP A 37 -4.88 -0.40 3.55
C ASP A 37 -4.75 -1.32 2.30
N ASP A 38 -3.64 -2.07 2.16
CA ASP A 38 -3.48 -3.07 1.10
C ASP A 38 -4.39 -4.29 1.32
N LYS A 39 -4.66 -4.67 2.59
CA LYS A 39 -5.66 -5.72 2.88
C LYS A 39 -7.05 -5.34 2.37
N ASN A 40 -7.43 -4.07 2.47
CA ASN A 40 -8.69 -3.58 1.92
C ASN A 40 -8.69 -3.59 0.39
N ALA A 41 -7.56 -3.28 -0.24
CA ALA A 41 -7.39 -3.40 -1.69
C ALA A 41 -7.50 -4.87 -2.17
N ILE A 42 -6.89 -5.81 -1.43
CA ILE A 42 -7.00 -7.25 -1.70
C ILE A 42 -8.47 -7.69 -1.62
N GLU A 43 -9.17 -7.34 -0.54
CA GLU A 43 -10.56 -7.73 -0.36
C GLU A 43 -11.47 -7.14 -1.44
N ALA A 44 -11.24 -5.89 -1.86
CA ALA A 44 -11.98 -5.29 -2.97
C ALA A 44 -11.83 -6.10 -4.27
N ALA A 45 -10.61 -6.49 -4.61
CA ALA A 45 -10.33 -7.33 -5.77
C ALA A 45 -10.96 -8.73 -5.64
N LEU A 46 -10.90 -9.35 -4.46
CA LEU A 46 -11.50 -10.67 -4.21
C LEU A 46 -13.03 -10.63 -4.25
N ALA A 47 -13.65 -9.59 -3.68
CA ALA A 47 -15.11 -9.42 -3.73
C ALA A 47 -15.62 -9.18 -5.16
N LEU A 48 -14.87 -8.45 -5.98
CA LEU A 48 -15.17 -8.29 -7.40
C LEU A 48 -14.91 -9.58 -8.17
N LYS A 49 -13.86 -10.34 -7.86
CA LYS A 49 -13.63 -11.67 -8.43
C LYS A 49 -14.81 -12.62 -8.18
N ASP A 50 -15.35 -12.63 -6.97
CA ASP A 50 -16.50 -13.47 -6.62
C ASP A 50 -17.73 -13.18 -7.50
N GLN A 51 -17.85 -11.95 -8.03
CA GLN A 51 -18.94 -11.53 -8.93
C GLN A 51 -18.63 -11.76 -10.42
N THR A 52 -17.38 -11.59 -10.82
CA THR A 52 -16.98 -11.53 -12.24
C THR A 52 -16.22 -12.77 -12.73
N GLY A 53 -15.64 -13.55 -11.82
CA GLY A 53 -14.71 -14.63 -12.15
C GLY A 53 -13.35 -14.17 -12.67
N ALA A 54 -13.00 -12.88 -12.50
CA ALA A 54 -11.72 -12.32 -12.92
C ALA A 54 -10.54 -12.93 -12.15
N GLU A 55 -9.37 -13.00 -12.78
CA GLU A 55 -8.13 -13.42 -12.13
C GLU A 55 -7.63 -12.33 -11.18
N VAL A 56 -7.22 -12.69 -9.97
CA VAL A 56 -6.57 -11.77 -9.01
C VAL A 56 -5.09 -12.09 -8.93
N ILE A 57 -4.26 -11.13 -9.34
CA ILE A 57 -2.80 -11.21 -9.30
C ILE A 57 -2.29 -10.24 -8.25
N VAL A 58 -1.53 -10.74 -7.26
CA VAL A 58 -0.90 -9.87 -6.26
C VAL A 58 0.56 -9.64 -6.58
N ILE A 59 1.01 -8.41 -6.45
CA ILE A 59 2.39 -8.01 -6.73
C ILE A 59 2.99 -7.26 -5.55
N THR A 60 4.23 -7.59 -5.18
CA THR A 60 5.01 -6.86 -4.19
C THR A 60 6.42 -6.61 -4.67
N MET A 61 6.97 -5.44 -4.34
CA MET A 61 8.41 -5.19 -4.45
C MET A 61 9.04 -5.31 -3.06
N GLY A 62 9.92 -6.30 -2.91
CA GLY A 62 10.52 -6.55 -1.60
C GLY A 62 11.63 -7.60 -1.64
N PRO A 63 12.24 -7.86 -0.48
CA PRO A 63 13.23 -8.92 -0.34
C PRO A 63 12.57 -10.30 -0.42
N PRO A 64 13.34 -11.37 -0.69
CA PRO A 64 12.80 -12.73 -0.83
C PRO A 64 11.87 -13.20 0.30
N PRO A 65 12.05 -12.85 1.59
CA PRO A 65 11.12 -13.25 2.65
C PRO A 65 9.68 -12.72 2.49
N ALA A 66 9.44 -11.71 1.62
CA ALA A 66 8.10 -11.24 1.30
C ALA A 66 7.23 -12.31 0.59
N GLU A 67 7.84 -13.40 0.11
CA GLU A 67 7.12 -14.57 -0.39
C GLU A 67 6.07 -15.08 0.63
N GLY A 68 6.41 -15.13 1.91
CA GLY A 68 5.48 -15.59 2.95
C GLY A 68 4.19 -14.78 2.99
N MET A 69 4.29 -13.46 2.86
CA MET A 69 3.14 -12.57 2.75
C MET A 69 2.31 -12.84 1.47
N LEU A 70 2.96 -13.07 0.34
CA LEU A 70 2.24 -13.40 -0.90
C LEU A 70 1.50 -14.73 -0.78
N ARG A 71 2.07 -15.74 -0.11
CA ARG A 71 1.38 -17.01 0.19
C ARG A 71 0.16 -16.80 1.08
N GLU A 72 0.25 -15.94 2.09
CA GLU A 72 -0.90 -15.56 2.92
C GLU A 72 -2.04 -14.98 2.07
N ILE A 73 -1.73 -14.05 1.16
CA ILE A 73 -2.74 -13.43 0.28
C ILE A 73 -3.32 -14.45 -0.72
N MET A 74 -2.50 -15.35 -1.25
CA MET A 74 -3.01 -16.44 -2.08
C MET A 74 -3.94 -17.39 -1.29
N ALA A 75 -3.69 -17.59 0.00
CA ALA A 75 -4.58 -18.35 0.87
C ALA A 75 -5.90 -17.62 1.16
N MET A 76 -5.94 -16.28 1.07
CA MET A 76 -7.18 -15.48 1.11
C MET A 76 -8.02 -15.64 -0.16
N GLY A 77 -7.42 -16.00 -1.31
CA GLY A 77 -8.15 -16.24 -2.54
C GLY A 77 -7.53 -15.69 -3.83
N ALA A 78 -6.38 -15.02 -3.78
CA ALA A 78 -5.67 -14.60 -4.98
C ALA A 78 -5.19 -15.81 -5.79
N ASP A 79 -5.10 -15.67 -7.11
CA ASP A 79 -4.81 -16.78 -8.03
C ASP A 79 -3.33 -16.93 -8.32
N ARG A 80 -2.63 -15.81 -8.42
CA ARG A 80 -1.22 -15.72 -8.79
C ARG A 80 -0.53 -14.64 -7.99
N ALA A 81 0.78 -14.81 -7.77
CA ALA A 81 1.60 -13.80 -7.13
C ALA A 81 2.84 -13.47 -7.96
N VAL A 82 3.33 -12.24 -7.83
CA VAL A 82 4.57 -11.77 -8.44
C VAL A 82 5.42 -11.07 -7.36
N LEU A 83 6.60 -11.62 -7.13
CA LEU A 83 7.61 -11.02 -6.27
C LEU A 83 8.62 -10.25 -7.13
N VAL A 84 8.63 -8.92 -7.04
CA VAL A 84 9.64 -8.08 -7.67
C VAL A 84 10.81 -7.94 -6.70
N SER A 85 11.93 -8.58 -7.00
CA SER A 85 13.06 -8.66 -6.07
C SER A 85 14.40 -8.62 -6.81
N GLY A 86 15.24 -7.66 -6.41
CA GLY A 86 16.59 -7.49 -6.95
C GLY A 86 17.37 -6.49 -6.10
N ARG A 87 18.69 -6.64 -6.09
CA ARG A 87 19.57 -5.70 -5.37
C ARG A 87 19.49 -4.30 -5.95
N GLU A 88 19.27 -4.20 -7.24
CA GLU A 88 19.13 -2.97 -8.02
C GLU A 88 17.92 -2.16 -7.58
N PHE A 89 16.90 -2.82 -7.04
CA PHE A 89 15.65 -2.19 -6.57
C PHE A 89 15.72 -1.71 -5.12
N GLY A 90 16.78 -2.11 -4.39
CA GLY A 90 16.94 -1.79 -2.98
C GLY A 90 17.09 -0.30 -2.71
N GLY A 91 16.42 0.21 -1.68
CA GLY A 91 16.50 1.62 -1.26
C GLY A 91 15.69 2.60 -2.13
N SER A 92 14.84 2.10 -3.02
CA SER A 92 13.94 2.93 -3.83
C SER A 92 13.00 3.78 -2.99
N ASP A 93 12.88 5.05 -3.34
CA ASP A 93 11.83 5.94 -2.88
C ASP A 93 10.51 5.68 -3.64
N THR A 94 9.49 6.53 -3.46
CA THR A 94 8.19 6.37 -4.13
C THR A 94 8.28 6.47 -5.64
N PHE A 95 9.16 7.34 -6.16
CA PHE A 95 9.35 7.51 -7.60
C PHE A 95 9.94 6.25 -8.23
N ALA A 96 11.07 5.78 -7.73
CA ALA A 96 11.73 4.58 -8.22
C ALA A 96 10.85 3.32 -8.02
N THR A 97 10.18 3.20 -6.85
CA THR A 97 9.24 2.11 -6.57
C THR A 97 8.11 2.06 -7.59
N SER A 98 7.50 3.20 -7.89
CA SER A 98 6.40 3.25 -8.86
C SER A 98 6.84 2.89 -10.28
N GLN A 99 8.06 3.23 -10.69
CA GLN A 99 8.62 2.82 -11.98
C GLN A 99 8.78 1.30 -12.08
N ILE A 100 9.39 0.72 -11.06
CA ILE A 100 9.63 -0.73 -11.01
C ILE A 100 8.32 -1.51 -11.01
N LEU A 101 7.33 -1.06 -10.21
CA LEU A 101 6.02 -1.70 -10.16
C LEU A 101 5.24 -1.52 -11.47
N ALA A 102 5.29 -0.35 -12.10
CA ALA A 102 4.66 -0.12 -13.40
C ALA A 102 5.27 -1.01 -14.48
N ALA A 103 6.60 -1.14 -14.54
CA ALA A 103 7.28 -2.06 -15.44
C ALA A 103 6.89 -3.53 -15.19
N ALA A 104 6.76 -3.93 -13.92
CA ALA A 104 6.31 -5.27 -13.59
C ALA A 104 4.83 -5.51 -13.99
N ILE A 105 3.96 -4.52 -13.87
CA ILE A 105 2.58 -4.56 -14.36
C ILE A 105 2.55 -4.64 -15.88
N ASN A 106 3.38 -3.88 -16.61
CA ASN A 106 3.55 -4.02 -18.05
C ASN A 106 3.97 -5.45 -18.45
N LYS A 107 4.87 -6.07 -17.69
CA LYS A 107 5.32 -7.44 -17.91
C LYS A 107 4.22 -8.49 -17.64
N ILE A 108 3.35 -8.27 -16.66
CA ILE A 108 2.14 -9.09 -16.42
C ILE A 108 1.19 -8.91 -17.61
N GLY A 109 1.16 -7.74 -18.19
CA GLY A 109 0.22 -7.29 -19.21
C GLY A 109 -1.03 -6.67 -18.58
N ILE A 110 -1.42 -5.50 -19.07
CA ILE A 110 -2.65 -4.82 -18.69
C ILE A 110 -3.56 -4.72 -19.91
N ASP A 111 -4.80 -5.19 -19.77
CA ASP A 111 -5.81 -5.19 -20.82
C ASP A 111 -6.86 -4.09 -20.56
N GLU A 112 -7.69 -3.81 -21.56
CA GLU A 112 -8.70 -2.75 -21.51
C GLU A 112 -9.75 -2.91 -20.40
N ASP A 113 -9.93 -4.12 -19.85
CA ASP A 113 -10.93 -4.43 -18.82
C ASP A 113 -10.30 -4.59 -17.42
N ASP A 114 -9.00 -4.33 -17.26
CA ASP A 114 -8.28 -4.61 -16.02
C ASP A 114 -8.37 -3.44 -15.03
N ILE A 115 -8.25 -3.76 -13.73
CA ILE A 115 -8.18 -2.76 -12.66
C ILE A 115 -6.95 -3.05 -11.80
N VAL A 116 -6.16 -2.00 -11.54
CA VAL A 116 -5.05 -2.03 -10.59
C VAL A 116 -5.53 -1.50 -9.24
N PHE A 117 -5.27 -2.23 -8.18
CA PHE A 117 -5.57 -1.83 -6.82
C PHE A 117 -4.30 -1.60 -6.02
N CYS A 118 -4.31 -0.60 -5.17
CA CYS A 118 -3.31 -0.34 -4.13
C CYS A 118 -4.02 0.03 -2.83
N GLY A 119 -3.40 -0.13 -1.68
CA GLY A 119 -3.80 0.63 -0.51
C GLY A 119 -3.53 2.12 -0.70
N ARG A 120 -4.19 2.97 0.06
CA ARG A 120 -3.97 4.42 0.04
C ARG A 120 -2.48 4.75 0.28
N GLN A 121 -1.88 4.14 1.29
CA GLN A 121 -0.50 4.35 1.69
C GLN A 121 0.05 3.18 2.50
N ALA A 122 1.37 3.09 2.61
CA ALA A 122 2.03 2.17 3.53
C ALA A 122 2.26 2.86 4.88
N ILE A 123 1.94 2.18 6.00
CA ILE A 123 2.01 2.76 7.35
C ILE A 123 3.43 3.05 7.84
N ASP A 124 4.45 2.57 7.14
CA ASP A 124 5.87 2.84 7.46
C ASP A 124 6.43 4.10 6.79
N GLY A 125 5.76 4.61 5.76
CA GLY A 125 6.22 5.77 4.99
C GLY A 125 5.22 6.91 4.87
N ASP A 126 3.92 6.62 4.98
CA ASP A 126 2.79 7.57 4.98
C ASP A 126 2.76 8.58 3.81
N THR A 127 3.28 8.22 2.64
CA THR A 127 3.40 9.15 1.50
C THR A 127 2.17 9.23 0.61
N ALA A 128 1.37 8.16 0.53
CA ALA A 128 0.20 8.02 -0.35
C ALA A 128 0.49 8.34 -1.85
N GLN A 129 1.71 8.09 -2.32
CA GLN A 129 2.18 8.50 -3.65
C GLN A 129 2.32 7.35 -4.65
N VAL A 130 2.64 6.14 -4.20
CA VAL A 130 3.02 5.04 -5.11
C VAL A 130 1.90 4.66 -6.06
N GLY A 131 0.65 4.51 -5.58
CA GLY A 131 -0.50 4.20 -6.43
C GLY A 131 -0.71 5.24 -7.54
N PRO A 132 -0.88 6.54 -7.21
CA PRO A 132 -0.99 7.60 -8.20
C PRO A 132 0.18 7.65 -9.21
N GLN A 133 1.40 7.45 -8.75
CA GLN A 133 2.58 7.45 -9.63
C GLN A 133 2.61 6.23 -10.57
N ILE A 134 2.13 5.06 -10.14
CA ILE A 134 1.96 3.88 -11.01
C ILE A 134 0.95 4.21 -12.11
N ALA A 135 -0.21 4.79 -11.77
CA ALA A 135 -1.23 5.16 -12.74
C ALA A 135 -0.70 6.12 -13.80
N GLU A 136 0.05 7.16 -13.40
CA GLU A 136 0.69 8.10 -14.32
C GLU A 136 1.67 7.40 -15.28
N LYS A 137 2.51 6.50 -14.76
CA LYS A 137 3.48 5.75 -15.58
C LYS A 137 2.84 4.76 -16.54
N LEU A 138 1.68 4.20 -16.18
CA LEU A 138 0.89 3.33 -17.05
C LEU A 138 -0.03 4.11 -18.01
N GLY A 139 -0.17 5.43 -17.84
CA GLY A 139 -1.07 6.26 -18.63
C GLY A 139 -2.55 5.94 -18.43
N ILE A 140 -2.95 5.49 -17.23
CA ILE A 140 -4.33 5.10 -16.91
C ILE A 140 -4.95 6.06 -15.89
N PRO A 141 -6.29 6.28 -15.92
CA PRO A 141 -6.97 7.08 -14.92
C PRO A 141 -6.88 6.45 -13.53
N GLN A 142 -6.98 7.29 -12.49
CA GLN A 142 -6.93 6.85 -11.10
C GLN A 142 -7.99 7.51 -10.24
N ILE A 143 -8.45 6.78 -9.21
CA ILE A 143 -9.30 7.32 -8.14
C ILE A 143 -8.67 6.91 -6.81
N THR A 144 -8.39 7.92 -5.96
CA THR A 144 -7.77 7.72 -4.64
C THR A 144 -8.80 7.77 -3.52
N TYR A 145 -8.45 7.22 -2.34
CA TYR A 145 -9.28 7.22 -1.13
C TYR A 145 -10.66 6.59 -1.35
N VAL A 146 -10.69 5.44 -2.03
CA VAL A 146 -11.92 4.74 -2.40
C VAL A 146 -12.54 4.04 -1.20
N ALA A 147 -13.78 4.43 -0.87
CA ALA A 147 -14.59 3.86 0.21
C ALA A 147 -15.78 3.02 -0.31
N ASP A 148 -16.04 3.02 -1.61
CA ASP A 148 -17.03 2.15 -2.28
C ASP A 148 -16.68 2.05 -3.75
N VAL A 149 -16.87 0.88 -4.36
CA VAL A 149 -16.59 0.61 -5.76
C VAL A 149 -17.65 -0.28 -6.37
N LYS A 150 -18.11 0.10 -7.56
CA LYS A 150 -19.02 -0.68 -8.41
C LYS A 150 -18.45 -0.77 -9.80
N VAL A 151 -18.46 -1.96 -10.37
CA VAL A 151 -17.96 -2.25 -11.72
C VAL A 151 -19.10 -2.81 -12.57
N GLU A 152 -19.41 -2.13 -13.67
CA GLU A 152 -20.45 -2.53 -14.63
C GLU A 152 -19.84 -2.52 -16.05
N GLY A 153 -19.36 -3.66 -16.52
CA GLY A 153 -18.56 -3.73 -17.74
C GLY A 153 -17.28 -2.91 -17.61
N LYS A 154 -17.06 -1.95 -18.49
CA LYS A 154 -15.92 -1.04 -18.44
C LYS A 154 -16.12 0.17 -17.51
N LYS A 155 -17.35 0.40 -17.06
CA LYS A 155 -17.69 1.54 -16.19
C LYS A 155 -17.35 1.20 -14.74
N VAL A 156 -16.56 2.07 -14.11
CA VAL A 156 -16.18 2.00 -12.69
C VAL A 156 -16.70 3.23 -11.98
N THR A 157 -17.57 3.03 -10.99
CA THR A 157 -18.12 4.09 -10.15
C THR A 157 -17.58 3.95 -8.73
N CYS A 158 -16.91 4.97 -8.22
CA CYS A 158 -16.30 4.96 -6.89
C CYS A 158 -16.84 6.09 -6.02
N LYS A 159 -16.91 5.82 -4.72
CA LYS A 159 -17.08 6.85 -3.69
C LYS A 159 -15.71 7.19 -3.12
N ARG A 160 -15.20 8.39 -3.43
CA ARG A 160 -13.94 8.91 -2.88
C ARG A 160 -14.23 9.71 -1.61
N MET A 161 -13.54 9.34 -0.52
CA MET A 161 -13.64 10.08 0.75
C MET A 161 -12.86 11.38 0.70
N LEU A 162 -13.42 12.40 1.36
CA LEU A 162 -12.85 13.72 1.63
C LEU A 162 -12.88 13.97 3.14
N GLU A 163 -12.29 15.07 3.61
CA GLU A 163 -12.26 15.42 5.04
C GLU A 163 -13.66 15.63 5.63
N ASP A 164 -14.57 16.24 4.86
CA ASP A 164 -15.91 16.63 5.28
C ASP A 164 -17.04 15.99 4.45
N GLY A 165 -16.75 14.92 3.70
CA GLY A 165 -17.75 14.27 2.87
C GLY A 165 -17.18 13.27 1.89
N TYR A 166 -17.82 13.13 0.74
CA TYR A 166 -17.37 12.26 -0.34
C TYR A 166 -17.76 12.78 -1.72
N MET A 167 -17.04 12.32 -2.72
CA MET A 167 -17.38 12.53 -4.14
C MET A 167 -17.70 11.18 -4.79
N THR A 168 -18.73 11.13 -5.62
CA THR A 168 -18.96 10.02 -6.54
C THR A 168 -18.25 10.33 -7.84
N ILE A 169 -17.32 9.48 -8.23
CA ILE A 169 -16.49 9.62 -9.44
C ILE A 169 -16.73 8.41 -10.33
N GLU A 170 -16.91 8.66 -11.63
CA GLU A 170 -17.00 7.64 -12.66
C GLU A 170 -15.75 7.65 -13.54
N THR A 171 -15.24 6.49 -13.85
CA THR A 171 -14.14 6.27 -14.79
C THR A 171 -14.38 5.01 -15.61
N GLN A 172 -13.47 4.71 -16.51
CA GLN A 172 -13.47 3.48 -17.29
C GLN A 172 -12.20 2.69 -17.03
N THR A 173 -12.29 1.38 -17.21
CA THR A 173 -11.12 0.49 -17.25
C THR A 173 -10.29 0.73 -18.52
N PRO A 174 -8.96 0.52 -18.53
CA PRO A 174 -8.19 0.18 -17.34
C PRO A 174 -8.03 1.40 -16.41
N CYS A 175 -8.05 1.18 -15.11
CA CYS A 175 -7.87 2.25 -14.12
C CYS A 175 -7.16 1.75 -12.87
N LEU A 176 -6.67 2.70 -12.04
CA LEU A 176 -6.08 2.39 -10.75
C LEU A 176 -6.91 2.98 -9.61
N LEU A 177 -7.13 2.18 -8.58
CA LEU A 177 -7.90 2.56 -7.38
C LEU A 177 -7.03 2.42 -6.14
N THR A 178 -7.08 3.41 -5.23
CA THR A 178 -6.44 3.27 -3.92
C THR A 178 -7.47 3.13 -2.80
N ALA A 179 -7.41 1.99 -2.12
CA ALA A 179 -8.35 1.60 -1.08
C ALA A 179 -8.04 2.26 0.27
N ILE A 180 -9.08 2.57 1.01
CA ILE A 180 -9.00 2.96 2.42
C ILE A 180 -9.74 1.94 3.29
N LYS A 181 -9.54 2.01 4.60
CA LYS A 181 -10.13 1.10 5.58
C LYS A 181 -11.67 1.00 5.47
N GLU A 182 -12.33 2.09 5.15
CA GLU A 182 -13.79 2.19 5.05
C GLU A 182 -14.39 1.43 3.86
N LEU A 183 -13.55 0.94 2.93
CA LEU A 183 -14.02 0.24 1.72
C LEU A 183 -14.67 -1.11 2.04
N ASN A 184 -14.09 -1.90 2.95
CA ASN A 184 -14.56 -3.24 3.29
C ASN A 184 -13.88 -3.79 4.54
N GLU A 185 -14.33 -4.98 4.97
CA GLU A 185 -13.65 -5.80 5.99
C GLU A 185 -12.94 -6.97 5.29
N PRO A 186 -11.59 -7.06 5.35
CA PRO A 186 -10.84 -8.12 4.72
C PRO A 186 -11.20 -9.50 5.26
N ARG A 187 -11.42 -10.47 4.36
CA ARG A 187 -11.66 -11.88 4.71
C ARG A 187 -10.43 -12.53 5.31
N TYR A 188 -10.66 -13.57 6.10
CA TYR A 188 -9.58 -14.44 6.59
C TYR A 188 -9.17 -15.47 5.53
N MET A 189 -7.98 -16.03 5.70
CA MET A 189 -7.55 -17.20 4.95
C MET A 189 -8.50 -18.38 5.22
N SER A 190 -8.85 -19.14 4.20
CA SER A 190 -9.57 -20.39 4.38
C SER A 190 -8.59 -21.54 4.67
N VAL A 191 -9.06 -22.58 5.38
CA VAL A 191 -8.24 -23.78 5.63
C VAL A 191 -7.77 -24.41 4.30
N GLY A 192 -8.68 -24.55 3.32
CA GLY A 192 -8.31 -25.01 1.98
C GLY A 192 -7.29 -24.13 1.30
N GLY A 193 -7.48 -22.79 1.38
CA GLY A 193 -6.56 -21.81 0.80
C GLY A 193 -5.15 -21.89 1.38
N ILE A 194 -4.99 -22.18 2.68
CA ILE A 194 -3.67 -22.35 3.31
C ILE A 194 -2.92 -23.57 2.71
N PHE A 195 -3.62 -24.65 2.40
CA PHE A 195 -2.99 -25.80 1.73
C PHE A 195 -2.73 -25.53 0.24
N ASP A 196 -3.67 -24.87 -0.45
CA ASP A 196 -3.59 -24.65 -1.90
C ASP A 196 -2.64 -23.54 -2.31
N CYS A 197 -2.33 -22.58 -1.44
CA CYS A 197 -1.50 -21.43 -1.78
C CYS A 197 -0.09 -21.82 -2.27
N TYR A 198 0.43 -22.97 -1.86
CA TYR A 198 1.73 -23.48 -2.33
C TYR A 198 1.68 -24.10 -3.73
N ASN A 199 0.49 -24.48 -4.21
CA ASN A 199 0.28 -25.02 -5.56
C ASN A 199 -0.01 -23.91 -6.59
N LYS A 200 -0.32 -22.71 -6.13
CA LYS A 200 -0.62 -21.57 -7.01
C LYS A 200 0.68 -20.97 -7.60
N PRO A 201 0.61 -20.46 -8.85
CA PRO A 201 1.78 -19.90 -9.52
C PRO A 201 2.28 -18.64 -8.81
N MET A 202 3.60 -18.58 -8.66
CA MET A 202 4.30 -17.41 -8.15
C MET A 202 5.56 -17.18 -8.98
N ASP A 203 5.65 -16.00 -9.58
CA ASP A 203 6.80 -15.57 -10.37
C ASP A 203 7.72 -14.67 -9.56
N VAL A 204 9.00 -14.68 -9.90
CA VAL A 204 9.97 -13.73 -9.37
C VAL A 204 10.50 -12.90 -10.53
N TYR A 205 10.32 -11.58 -10.45
CA TYR A 205 10.86 -10.64 -11.42
C TYR A 205 12.06 -9.92 -10.82
N ASP A 206 13.22 -10.14 -11.39
CA ASP A 206 14.47 -9.45 -11.08
C ASP A 206 14.76 -8.34 -12.11
N PHE A 207 15.89 -7.68 -11.97
CA PHE A 207 16.34 -6.66 -12.92
C PHE A 207 16.44 -7.21 -14.35
N ASN A 208 16.96 -8.43 -14.53
CA ASN A 208 17.11 -9.02 -15.88
C ASN A 208 15.75 -9.30 -16.54
N THR A 209 14.74 -9.61 -15.72
CA THR A 209 13.36 -9.84 -16.20
C THR A 209 12.69 -8.56 -16.66
N LEU A 210 13.03 -7.42 -16.06
CA LEU A 210 12.36 -6.13 -16.30
C LEU A 210 13.18 -5.13 -17.14
N LYS A 211 14.48 -5.35 -17.32
CA LYS A 211 15.43 -4.39 -17.95
C LYS A 211 15.07 -3.91 -19.35
N ASP A 212 14.24 -4.66 -20.08
CA ASP A 212 13.82 -4.30 -21.44
C ASP A 212 12.58 -3.39 -21.45
N ASP A 213 11.96 -3.13 -20.31
CA ASP A 213 10.89 -2.14 -20.18
C ASP A 213 11.49 -0.73 -20.15
N PRO A 214 10.93 0.24 -20.90
CA PRO A 214 11.47 1.60 -20.99
C PRO A 214 11.45 2.38 -19.67
N LEU A 215 10.69 1.92 -18.68
CA LEU A 215 10.68 2.51 -17.34
C LEU A 215 11.89 2.05 -16.48
N ILE A 216 12.66 1.05 -16.92
CA ILE A 216 13.76 0.47 -16.14
C ILE A 216 15.11 0.96 -16.66
N GLU A 217 15.60 2.03 -16.08
CA GLU A 217 16.94 2.54 -16.27
C GLU A 217 17.68 2.52 -14.92
N LEU A 218 18.95 2.09 -14.93
CA LEU A 218 19.76 1.97 -13.71
C LEU A 218 19.91 3.29 -12.94
N ASP A 219 19.83 4.42 -13.66
CA ASP A 219 19.96 5.75 -13.07
C ASP A 219 18.67 6.29 -12.45
N THR A 220 17.54 5.60 -12.67
CA THR A 220 16.21 6.02 -12.18
C THR A 220 15.56 5.01 -11.23
N ILE A 221 16.27 3.93 -10.88
CA ILE A 221 15.78 2.89 -9.95
C ILE A 221 16.73 2.72 -8.76
N GLY A 222 16.22 2.09 -7.71
CA GLY A 222 16.99 1.82 -6.49
C GLY A 222 17.39 3.09 -5.75
N LEU A 223 18.33 2.95 -4.81
CA LEU A 223 18.80 4.07 -4.00
C LEU A 223 19.43 5.21 -4.82
N LYS A 224 20.16 4.86 -5.87
CA LYS A 224 20.84 5.87 -6.72
C LYS A 224 19.87 6.64 -7.60
N GLY A 225 18.82 5.98 -8.08
CA GLY A 225 17.80 6.59 -8.92
C GLY A 225 16.69 7.29 -8.14
N SER A 226 16.71 7.23 -6.82
CA SER A 226 15.72 7.87 -5.95
C SER A 226 15.96 9.36 -5.81
N PRO A 227 15.02 10.23 -6.23
CA PRO A 227 15.12 11.69 -6.03
C PRO A 227 15.17 12.11 -4.56
N THR A 228 14.65 11.27 -3.64
CA THR A 228 14.63 11.55 -2.21
C THR A 228 15.58 10.63 -1.45
N ASN A 229 16.28 11.21 -0.47
CA ASN A 229 17.20 10.47 0.40
C ASN A 229 16.92 10.80 1.87
N ILE A 230 16.99 9.79 2.73
CA ILE A 230 16.86 9.97 4.18
C ILE A 230 18.11 10.70 4.67
N PHE A 231 17.93 11.93 5.17
CA PHE A 231 19.02 12.72 5.76
C PHE A 231 19.33 12.28 7.19
N ALA A 232 18.30 12.07 8.01
CA ALA A 232 18.43 11.63 9.40
C ALA A 232 17.19 10.87 9.87
N SER A 233 17.41 9.89 10.73
CA SER A 233 16.36 9.14 11.42
C SER A 233 16.53 9.30 12.91
N PHE A 234 15.47 9.58 13.65
CA PHE A 234 15.53 9.69 15.11
C PHE A 234 14.22 9.21 15.75
N THR A 235 14.33 8.73 16.98
CA THR A 235 13.15 8.40 17.78
C THR A 235 12.66 9.68 18.44
N PRO A 236 11.38 10.05 18.27
CA PRO A 236 10.82 11.20 18.95
C PRO A 236 11.01 11.08 20.48
N PRO A 237 11.32 12.18 21.18
CA PRO A 237 11.42 12.17 22.63
C PRO A 237 10.07 11.76 23.23
N GLN A 238 10.14 11.04 24.34
CA GLN A 238 8.92 10.67 25.07
C GLN A 238 8.14 11.94 25.46
N LYS A 239 6.82 11.88 25.32
CA LYS A 239 5.95 12.96 25.77
C LYS A 239 6.19 13.20 27.26
N GLY A 240 6.31 14.47 27.65
CA GLY A 240 6.44 14.85 29.04
C GLY A 240 5.23 14.43 29.91
N ALA A 241 5.32 14.64 31.21
CA ALA A 241 4.22 14.35 32.12
C ALA A 241 2.94 15.07 31.70
N VAL A 242 1.81 14.37 31.86
CA VAL A 242 0.48 14.95 31.62
C VAL A 242 0.27 16.10 32.60
N GLN A 243 -0.19 17.23 32.10
CA GLN A 243 -0.56 18.36 32.95
C GLN A 243 -2.03 18.24 33.33
N MET A 244 -2.31 17.95 34.58
CA MET A 244 -3.67 17.97 35.13
C MET A 244 -4.13 19.41 35.30
N LEU A 245 -5.35 19.71 34.88
CA LEU A 245 -5.97 21.02 35.08
C LEU A 245 -6.79 20.96 36.37
N GLU A 246 -6.69 22.01 37.20
CA GLU A 246 -7.37 22.10 38.50
C GLU A 246 -8.43 23.20 38.50
N GLY A 247 -9.43 23.09 39.38
CA GLY A 247 -10.53 24.04 39.51
C GLY A 247 -11.89 23.46 39.13
N SER A 248 -12.89 24.31 39.00
CA SER A 248 -14.21 23.96 38.48
C SER A 248 -14.13 23.54 37.00
N ASP A 249 -15.17 22.90 36.51
CA ASP A 249 -15.19 22.42 35.10
C ASP A 249 -15.05 23.58 34.11
N GLN A 250 -15.67 24.73 34.42
CA GLN A 250 -15.53 25.93 33.58
C GLN A 250 -14.08 26.44 33.57
N GLU A 251 -13.41 26.53 34.74
CA GLU A 251 -12.02 26.95 34.83
C GLU A 251 -11.06 26.01 34.09
N LYS A 252 -11.30 24.68 34.15
CA LYS A 252 -10.53 23.69 33.39
C LYS A 252 -10.70 23.87 31.88
N VAL A 253 -11.93 24.11 31.41
CA VAL A 253 -12.21 24.38 29.99
C VAL A 253 -11.48 25.66 29.55
N ASP A 254 -11.59 26.76 30.31
CA ASP A 254 -10.96 28.03 29.98
C ASP A 254 -9.41 27.89 29.93
N GLN A 255 -8.82 27.17 30.90
CA GLN A 255 -7.37 26.86 30.89
C GLN A 255 -6.97 26.01 29.68
N CYS A 256 -7.79 25.02 29.29
CA CYS A 256 -7.54 24.19 28.12
C CYS A 256 -7.53 25.02 26.84
N ILE A 257 -8.58 25.84 26.63
CA ILE A 257 -8.70 26.72 25.49
C ILE A 257 -7.54 27.71 25.42
N ALA A 258 -7.20 28.35 26.54
CA ALA A 258 -6.07 29.29 26.59
C ALA A 258 -4.72 28.65 26.20
N LYS A 259 -4.52 27.36 26.57
CA LYS A 259 -3.32 26.63 26.19
C LYS A 259 -3.29 26.25 24.70
N LEU A 260 -4.45 25.89 24.13
CA LEU A 260 -4.59 25.57 22.71
C LEU A 260 -4.37 26.81 21.85
N LEU A 261 -4.98 27.93 22.22
CA LEU A 261 -4.77 29.24 21.58
C LEU A 261 -3.29 29.66 21.60
N LYS A 262 -2.62 29.51 22.76
CA LYS A 262 -1.19 29.86 22.90
C LYS A 262 -0.30 29.01 21.97
N LYS A 263 -0.74 27.82 21.60
CA LYS A 263 -0.01 26.90 20.69
C LYS A 263 -0.48 27.05 19.25
N HIS A 264 -1.40 27.95 18.93
CA HIS A 264 -2.00 28.13 17.61
C HIS A 264 -2.61 26.83 17.05
N ILE A 265 -3.24 26.04 17.91
CA ILE A 265 -3.92 24.80 17.51
C ILE A 265 -5.39 25.11 17.13
N ILE A 266 -5.97 26.10 17.80
CA ILE A 266 -7.29 26.67 17.54
C ILE A 266 -7.21 28.20 17.50
#